data_e1c8ad00a6641cc9fa9a891e65057687
#
_entry.id   e1c8ad00a6641cc9fa9a891e65057687
#
_cell.length_a   1.000
_cell.length_b   1.000
_cell.length_c   1.000
_cell.angle_alpha   90.00
_cell.angle_beta   90.00
_cell.angle_gamma   90.00
#
_symmetry.space_group_name_H-M   'P 1'
#
loop_
_entity.id
_entity.type
_entity.pdbx_description
1 polymer ?
#
loop_
_entity_poly.entity_id
_entity_poly.type
_entity_poly.pdbx_seq_one_letter_code
_entity_poly.pdbx_strand_id
1 'polypeptide(L)'
;WSPDSTHIVTAHGRNDEGVYYWFADIDEDNDGYNTTDQGDGVVDAFPSDGTQWDDTDDDGYGDNPAPANEPDACPTTPGTSTEDRYGCPDADGDGWSDEGDWAVLDPSQWVDADEDGYGDNYLFDLDEYQYHVNQSGDAFPNDPTQWNDTDGDGFGDNYANESWNTYRPPEWPGLLLPAANQPDVFPLDRTQHMDSDGDWVGDNPNSDRADACPNAWGDSQY
;
A
#
# COMPACT_ATOMS: atom_id res chain seq x y z
N TRP A 1 -35.16 8.33 39.50
CA TRP A 1 -33.77 8.82 39.73
C TRP A 1 -32.94 7.68 40.24
N SER A 2 -31.89 7.32 39.58
CA SER A 2 -30.88 6.42 40.10
C SER A 2 -30.02 7.17 41.14
N PRO A 3 -29.55 6.52 42.21
CA PRO A 3 -28.76 7.16 43.26
C PRO A 3 -27.41 7.70 42.78
N ASP A 4 -26.94 7.30 41.63
CA ASP A 4 -25.65 7.70 41.03
C ASP A 4 -25.77 8.80 39.97
N SER A 5 -27.01 9.25 39.68
CA SER A 5 -27.31 10.32 38.71
C SER A 5 -26.88 10.06 37.25
N THR A 6 -26.56 8.83 36.91
CA THR A 6 -26.04 8.48 35.58
C THR A 6 -27.07 7.88 34.65
N HIS A 7 -28.30 7.57 35.13
CA HIS A 7 -29.30 6.88 34.34
C HIS A 7 -30.70 7.46 34.58
N ILE A 8 -31.41 7.81 33.52
CA ILE A 8 -32.85 8.10 33.54
C ILE A 8 -33.57 6.78 33.32
N VAL A 9 -34.26 6.30 34.34
CA VAL A 9 -35.09 5.08 34.25
C VAL A 9 -36.50 5.49 33.90
N THR A 10 -36.95 5.21 32.67
CA THR A 10 -38.33 5.44 32.24
C THR A 10 -39.11 4.12 32.27
N ALA A 11 -40.35 4.16 32.73
CA ALA A 11 -41.23 2.98 32.75
C ALA A 11 -41.83 2.78 31.35
N HIS A 12 -41.41 1.73 30.64
CA HIS A 12 -41.99 1.34 29.38
C HIS A 12 -42.82 0.05 29.53
N GLY A 13 -44.11 0.18 29.47
CA GLY A 13 -45.04 -0.93 29.37
C GLY A 13 -45.52 -1.52 30.71
N ARG A 14 -46.74 -2.04 30.64
CA ARG A 14 -47.39 -2.80 31.73
C ARG A 14 -47.86 -4.12 31.16
N ASN A 15 -47.47 -5.25 31.77
CA ASN A 15 -48.03 -6.55 31.42
C ASN A 15 -49.41 -6.71 32.03
N ASP A 16 -50.16 -7.75 31.65
CA ASP A 16 -51.51 -8.05 32.14
C ASP A 16 -51.54 -8.38 33.65
N GLU A 17 -50.36 -8.61 34.25
CA GLU A 17 -50.22 -8.87 35.71
C GLU A 17 -49.89 -7.59 36.49
N GLY A 18 -49.76 -6.45 35.84
CA GLY A 18 -49.49 -5.16 36.47
C GLY A 18 -48.03 -4.94 36.91
N VAL A 19 -47.10 -5.73 36.40
CA VAL A 19 -45.67 -5.56 36.67
C VAL A 19 -45.10 -4.54 35.66
N TYR A 20 -44.41 -3.55 36.20
CA TYR A 20 -43.70 -2.55 35.37
C TYR A 20 -42.29 -3.05 35.08
N TYR A 21 -41.92 -3.02 33.82
CA TYR A 21 -40.54 -3.27 33.40
C TYR A 21 -39.83 -1.94 33.33
N TRP A 22 -38.65 -1.88 33.91
CA TRP A 22 -37.75 -0.75 33.82
C TRP A 22 -36.65 -1.15 32.87
N PHE A 23 -36.56 -0.48 31.75
CA PHE A 23 -35.37 -0.54 30.92
C PHE A 23 -34.51 0.66 31.32
N ALA A 24 -33.24 0.43 31.60
CA ALA A 24 -32.32 1.52 31.71
C ALA A 24 -32.07 2.06 30.29
N ASP A 25 -32.30 3.32 30.10
CA ASP A 25 -31.74 4.04 28.94
C ASP A 25 -30.23 4.03 29.14
N ILE A 26 -29.52 3.25 28.37
CA ILE A 26 -28.07 3.15 28.43
C ILE A 26 -27.54 3.91 27.22
N ASP A 27 -27.20 5.14 27.44
CA ASP A 27 -26.37 5.98 26.57
C ASP A 27 -24.99 5.96 27.22
N GLU A 28 -24.11 5.06 26.75
CA GLU A 28 -22.84 4.74 27.42
C GLU A 28 -21.79 5.82 27.21
N ASP A 29 -21.80 6.49 26.07
CA ASP A 29 -20.80 7.48 25.66
C ASP A 29 -21.33 8.93 25.73
N ASN A 30 -22.63 9.10 26.03
CA ASN A 30 -23.32 10.37 26.23
C ASN A 30 -23.43 11.22 24.94
N ASP A 31 -23.65 10.58 23.82
CA ASP A 31 -23.89 11.23 22.54
C ASP A 31 -25.37 11.57 22.26
N GLY A 32 -26.27 10.97 23.06
CA GLY A 32 -27.71 11.16 22.99
C GLY A 32 -28.46 10.03 22.31
N TYR A 33 -27.78 8.98 21.89
CA TYR A 33 -28.36 7.76 21.32
C TYR A 33 -28.23 6.59 22.32
N ASN A 34 -29.19 5.68 22.31
CA ASN A 34 -29.22 4.58 23.25
C ASN A 34 -28.79 3.26 22.60
N THR A 35 -28.14 2.40 23.36
CA THR A 35 -27.73 1.06 22.93
C THR A 35 -28.90 0.12 22.63
N THR A 36 -30.13 0.50 23.00
CA THR A 36 -31.34 -0.29 22.79
C THR A 36 -32.47 0.56 22.24
N ASP A 37 -33.24 0.04 21.27
CA ASP A 37 -34.41 0.70 20.72
C ASP A 37 -35.43 1.06 21.81
N GLN A 38 -35.69 2.32 22.04
CA GLN A 38 -36.67 2.85 22.98
C GLN A 38 -38.07 2.93 22.38
N GLY A 39 -38.29 2.40 21.18
CA GLY A 39 -39.56 2.38 20.47
C GLY A 39 -39.67 3.45 19.40
N ASP A 40 -38.59 4.17 19.11
CA ASP A 40 -38.43 5.11 18.01
C ASP A 40 -37.75 4.52 16.79
N GLY A 41 -37.19 3.28 16.94
CA GLY A 41 -36.49 2.56 15.87
C GLY A 41 -35.04 2.98 15.71
N VAL A 42 -34.50 3.74 16.68
CA VAL A 42 -33.10 4.20 16.64
C VAL A 42 -32.31 3.42 17.71
N VAL A 43 -31.23 2.84 17.30
CA VAL A 43 -30.25 2.13 18.14
C VAL A 43 -28.88 2.68 17.83
N ASP A 44 -28.12 2.98 18.86
CA ASP A 44 -26.74 3.38 18.69
C ASP A 44 -25.89 2.18 18.19
N ALA A 45 -25.31 2.32 17.00
CA ALA A 45 -24.46 1.32 16.40
C ALA A 45 -23.07 1.29 17.05
N PHE A 46 -22.66 2.38 17.71
CA PHE A 46 -21.33 2.56 18.32
C PHE A 46 -21.38 2.97 19.79
N PRO A 47 -21.91 2.15 20.70
CA PRO A 47 -22.23 2.53 22.08
C PRO A 47 -21.06 3.00 22.96
N SER A 48 -19.87 3.04 22.46
CA SER A 48 -18.67 3.49 23.16
C SER A 48 -17.91 4.59 22.42
N ASP A 49 -18.48 5.10 21.34
CA ASP A 49 -17.90 6.18 20.54
C ASP A 49 -18.91 7.33 20.33
N GLY A 50 -18.93 8.26 21.26
CA GLY A 50 -19.81 9.44 21.21
C GLY A 50 -19.58 10.39 20.02
N THR A 51 -18.90 9.95 19.00
CA THR A 51 -18.78 10.66 17.71
C THR A 51 -19.47 9.95 16.57
N GLN A 52 -19.91 8.69 16.79
CA GLN A 52 -20.60 7.85 15.82
C GLN A 52 -21.85 7.21 16.46
N TRP A 53 -22.95 7.11 15.72
CA TRP A 53 -24.19 6.45 16.22
C TRP A 53 -24.99 5.72 15.13
N ASP A 54 -24.67 5.90 13.87
CA ASP A 54 -25.37 5.29 12.73
C ASP A 54 -24.37 4.58 11.82
N ASP A 55 -24.77 3.41 11.29
CA ASP A 55 -24.01 2.58 10.37
C ASP A 55 -25.01 2.02 9.36
N THR A 56 -25.13 2.69 8.22
CA THR A 56 -26.21 2.44 7.25
C THR A 56 -26.04 1.13 6.50
N ASP A 57 -24.81 0.67 6.31
CA ASP A 57 -24.49 -0.52 5.52
C ASP A 57 -23.96 -1.69 6.35
N ASP A 58 -23.86 -1.49 7.66
CA ASP A 58 -23.47 -2.52 8.68
C ASP A 58 -22.04 -3.04 8.49
N ASP A 59 -21.09 -2.19 8.08
CA ASP A 59 -19.69 -2.61 7.88
C ASP A 59 -18.77 -2.34 9.09
N GLY A 60 -19.29 -1.59 10.07
CA GLY A 60 -18.59 -1.27 11.31
C GLY A 60 -17.89 0.07 11.33
N TYR A 61 -18.03 0.88 10.28
CA TYR A 61 -17.62 2.28 10.23
C TYR A 61 -18.86 3.20 10.32
N GLY A 62 -18.71 4.30 11.05
CA GLY A 62 -19.86 5.17 11.33
C GLY A 62 -20.07 6.25 10.29
N ASP A 63 -21.34 6.55 10.01
CA ASP A 63 -21.80 7.48 8.96
C ASP A 63 -21.46 8.94 9.25
N ASN A 64 -21.12 9.31 10.48
CA ASN A 64 -20.84 10.69 10.83
C ASN A 64 -19.51 11.17 10.21
N PRO A 65 -19.54 12.27 9.46
CA PRO A 65 -18.33 12.78 8.82
C PRO A 65 -17.33 13.37 9.83
N ALA A 66 -16.11 13.57 9.41
CA ALA A 66 -15.10 14.25 10.21
C ALA A 66 -15.66 15.55 10.86
N PRO A 67 -15.39 15.80 12.17
CA PRO A 67 -14.31 15.24 12.97
C PRO A 67 -14.65 13.98 13.78
N ALA A 68 -15.63 13.18 13.38
CA ALA A 68 -15.88 11.89 14.00
C ALA A 68 -14.66 10.95 13.87
N ASN A 69 -14.58 9.93 14.75
CA ASN A 69 -13.56 8.90 14.65
C ASN A 69 -13.84 8.01 13.43
N GLU A 70 -12.81 7.71 12.68
CA GLU A 70 -12.84 6.76 11.57
C GLU A 70 -14.13 6.84 10.72
N PRO A 71 -14.47 8.05 10.20
CA PRO A 71 -15.72 8.27 9.50
C PRO A 71 -15.81 7.44 8.24
N ASP A 72 -16.93 6.75 8.04
CA ASP A 72 -17.16 6.02 6.81
C ASP A 72 -17.17 6.95 5.59
N ALA A 73 -16.34 6.65 4.63
CA ALA A 73 -16.26 7.38 3.37
C ALA A 73 -17.23 6.82 2.32
N CYS A 74 -17.81 5.64 2.56
CA CYS A 74 -18.74 4.94 1.67
C CYS A 74 -20.05 4.49 2.34
N PRO A 75 -20.81 5.35 3.05
CA PRO A 75 -21.89 5.02 4.00
C PRO A 75 -23.05 4.19 3.48
N THR A 76 -23.02 3.67 2.31
CA THR A 76 -24.08 2.86 1.68
C THR A 76 -23.51 1.66 0.93
N THR A 77 -22.20 1.42 1.04
CA THR A 77 -21.50 0.37 0.31
C THR A 77 -20.48 -0.26 1.23
N PRO A 78 -20.81 -1.39 1.88
CA PRO A 78 -19.95 -2.00 2.88
C PRO A 78 -18.54 -2.24 2.38
N GLY A 79 -17.54 -1.92 3.21
CA GLY A 79 -16.14 -2.09 2.88
C GLY A 79 -15.24 -2.37 4.07
N THR A 80 -13.96 -2.54 3.81
CA THR A 80 -12.96 -2.94 4.80
C THR A 80 -11.70 -2.09 4.77
N SER A 81 -11.65 -1.07 3.90
CA SER A 81 -10.47 -0.21 3.77
C SER A 81 -10.22 0.63 5.02
N THR A 82 -8.94 0.87 5.33
CA THR A 82 -8.47 1.49 6.58
C THR A 82 -7.35 2.51 6.37
N GLU A 83 -6.74 2.58 5.19
CA GLU A 83 -5.54 3.39 4.98
C GLU A 83 -5.84 4.76 4.35
N ASP A 84 -6.67 4.80 3.33
CA ASP A 84 -7.03 6.04 2.62
C ASP A 84 -8.43 6.53 2.93
N ARG A 85 -9.42 5.63 2.96
CA ARG A 85 -10.85 5.88 3.13
C ARG A 85 -11.45 4.75 3.96
N TYR A 86 -11.88 5.04 5.17
CA TYR A 86 -12.51 4.03 6.03
C TYR A 86 -13.82 3.53 5.43
N GLY A 87 -14.12 2.23 5.58
CA GLY A 87 -15.41 1.66 5.22
C GLY A 87 -15.69 1.54 3.73
N CYS A 88 -14.72 1.74 2.85
CA CYS A 88 -14.91 1.56 1.41
C CYS A 88 -14.53 0.14 0.95
N PRO A 89 -15.06 -0.32 -0.20
CA PRO A 89 -14.63 -1.57 -0.80
C PRO A 89 -13.12 -1.68 -0.94
N ASP A 90 -12.59 -2.83 -0.58
CA ASP A 90 -11.17 -3.20 -0.61
C ASP A 90 -11.12 -4.67 -1.07
N ALA A 91 -10.81 -4.89 -2.34
CA ALA A 91 -11.01 -6.16 -2.99
C ALA A 91 -9.94 -7.21 -2.67
N ASP A 92 -8.74 -6.79 -2.33
CA ASP A 92 -7.62 -7.68 -2.02
C ASP A 92 -7.22 -7.69 -0.53
N GLY A 93 -7.75 -6.73 0.25
CA GLY A 93 -7.63 -6.70 1.71
C GLY A 93 -6.31 -6.10 2.21
N ASP A 94 -5.70 -5.21 1.46
CA ASP A 94 -4.45 -4.53 1.86
C ASP A 94 -4.68 -3.27 2.71
N GLY A 95 -5.94 -2.84 2.81
CA GLY A 95 -6.38 -1.68 3.57
C GLY A 95 -6.63 -0.43 2.73
N TRP A 96 -6.19 -0.39 1.48
CA TRP A 96 -6.52 0.69 0.56
C TRP A 96 -7.88 0.42 -0.11
N SER A 97 -8.64 1.47 -0.34
CA SER A 97 -9.93 1.31 -1.04
C SER A 97 -9.71 1.03 -2.53
N ASP A 98 -10.62 0.28 -3.16
CA ASP A 98 -10.59 0.02 -4.62
C ASP A 98 -10.45 1.30 -5.47
N GLU A 99 -10.88 2.45 -4.96
CA GLU A 99 -10.78 3.74 -5.66
C GLU A 99 -9.41 4.41 -5.45
N GLY A 100 -8.78 4.18 -4.30
CA GLY A 100 -7.47 4.74 -3.95
C GLY A 100 -6.30 3.83 -4.29
N ASP A 101 -6.58 2.57 -4.61
CA ASP A 101 -5.61 1.55 -4.90
C ASP A 101 -5.30 1.48 -6.42
N TRP A 102 -4.03 1.58 -6.75
CA TRP A 102 -3.57 1.41 -8.12
C TRP A 102 -3.69 -0.06 -8.60
N ALA A 103 -3.51 -1.01 -7.70
CA ALA A 103 -3.45 -2.45 -8.03
C ALA A 103 -4.54 -3.28 -7.32
N VAL A 104 -5.78 -2.89 -7.40
CA VAL A 104 -7.02 -3.39 -6.73
C VAL A 104 -7.11 -4.90 -6.44
N LEU A 105 -6.29 -5.75 -7.01
CA LEU A 105 -6.27 -7.20 -6.82
C LEU A 105 -4.89 -7.74 -6.41
N ASP A 106 -3.95 -6.87 -6.09
CA ASP A 106 -2.60 -7.24 -5.65
C ASP A 106 -2.27 -6.58 -4.30
N PRO A 107 -2.50 -7.27 -3.17
CA PRO A 107 -2.34 -6.71 -1.83
C PRO A 107 -0.89 -6.36 -1.47
N SER A 108 0.01 -6.42 -2.38
CA SER A 108 1.39 -5.98 -2.21
C SER A 108 1.69 -4.63 -2.85
N GLN A 109 0.74 -4.07 -3.62
CA GLN A 109 0.95 -2.85 -4.41
C GLN A 109 -0.29 -1.96 -4.35
N TRP A 110 -0.17 -0.70 -3.97
CA TRP A 110 -1.28 0.27 -3.89
C TRP A 110 -0.96 1.62 -4.54
N VAL A 111 0.28 1.86 -4.96
CA VAL A 111 0.69 3.10 -5.64
C VAL A 111 1.70 2.82 -6.75
N ASP A 112 1.63 3.60 -7.83
CA ASP A 112 2.58 3.69 -8.93
C ASP A 112 2.79 5.20 -9.17
N ALA A 113 3.87 5.74 -8.61
CA ALA A 113 4.06 7.18 -8.51
C ALA A 113 4.55 7.83 -9.81
N ASP A 114 5.22 7.08 -10.67
CA ASP A 114 5.75 7.58 -11.94
C ASP A 114 5.00 7.07 -13.18
N GLU A 115 3.97 6.23 -12.94
CA GLU A 115 3.02 5.73 -13.95
C GLU A 115 3.68 4.84 -15.02
N ASP A 116 4.70 4.07 -14.64
CA ASP A 116 5.38 3.17 -15.58
C ASP A 116 4.76 1.76 -15.67
N GLY A 117 3.83 1.46 -14.76
CA GLY A 117 3.09 0.20 -14.71
C GLY A 117 3.66 -0.82 -13.72
N TYR A 118 4.59 -0.40 -12.87
CA TYR A 118 5.11 -1.17 -11.76
C TYR A 118 4.82 -0.43 -10.45
N GLY A 119 4.35 -1.14 -9.44
CA GLY A 119 3.99 -0.53 -8.16
C GLY A 119 5.20 -0.22 -7.30
N ASP A 120 5.12 0.84 -6.50
CA ASP A 120 6.23 1.40 -5.72
C ASP A 120 6.77 0.47 -4.63
N ASN A 121 6.05 -0.60 -4.26
CA ASN A 121 6.47 -1.50 -3.21
C ASN A 121 7.47 -2.53 -3.74
N TYR A 122 8.72 -2.17 -3.69
CA TYR A 122 9.83 -3.03 -4.05
C TYR A 122 10.44 -3.68 -2.81
N LEU A 123 10.36 -5.02 -2.73
CA LEU A 123 11.01 -5.79 -1.67
C LEU A 123 12.30 -6.40 -2.18
N PHE A 124 13.40 -5.74 -1.92
CA PHE A 124 14.72 -6.33 -2.13
C PHE A 124 15.08 -7.23 -0.94
N ASP A 125 15.10 -8.55 -1.13
CA ASP A 125 15.54 -9.48 -0.09
C ASP A 125 17.08 -9.61 -0.10
N LEU A 126 17.72 -8.94 0.85
CA LEU A 126 19.17 -8.98 1.04
C LEU A 126 19.68 -10.32 1.58
N ASP A 127 18.82 -11.18 2.11
CA ASP A 127 19.23 -12.41 2.80
C ASP A 127 19.25 -13.65 1.90
N GLU A 128 18.59 -13.64 0.78
CA GLU A 128 18.67 -14.68 -0.24
C GLU A 128 19.08 -14.05 -1.58
N TYR A 129 20.27 -14.32 -2.05
CA TYR A 129 20.76 -14.05 -3.42
C TYR A 129 19.94 -14.79 -4.49
N GLN A 130 18.63 -14.82 -4.36
CA GLN A 130 17.71 -15.45 -5.28
C GLN A 130 16.77 -14.40 -5.85
N TYR A 131 16.89 -14.20 -7.15
CA TYR A 131 15.96 -13.45 -7.96
C TYR A 131 14.53 -13.95 -7.74
N HIS A 132 13.72 -13.19 -7.04
CA HIS A 132 12.28 -13.42 -7.04
C HIS A 132 11.69 -12.86 -8.34
N VAL A 133 11.61 -13.73 -9.35
CA VAL A 133 11.11 -13.46 -10.71
C VAL A 133 9.63 -13.02 -10.75
N ASN A 134 9.00 -12.77 -9.61
CA ASN A 134 7.58 -12.42 -9.49
C ASN A 134 7.36 -11.18 -8.61
N GLN A 135 8.34 -10.33 -8.43
CA GLN A 135 8.11 -9.05 -7.77
C GLN A 135 7.63 -8.04 -8.81
N SER A 136 6.39 -7.63 -8.65
CA SER A 136 5.78 -6.56 -9.43
C SER A 136 6.20 -5.15 -8.95
N GLY A 137 7.11 -5.08 -7.97
CA GLY A 137 7.55 -3.84 -7.37
C GLY A 137 8.58 -3.09 -8.20
N ASP A 138 8.52 -1.76 -8.11
CA ASP A 138 9.43 -0.84 -8.76
C ASP A 138 10.62 -0.50 -7.86
N ALA A 139 11.84 -0.78 -8.34
CA ALA A 139 13.07 -0.39 -7.67
C ALA A 139 13.38 1.12 -7.78
N PHE A 140 12.71 1.83 -8.69
CA PHE A 140 12.94 3.23 -9.00
C PHE A 140 11.65 4.06 -9.07
N PRO A 141 10.83 4.15 -8.00
CA PRO A 141 9.45 4.68 -8.01
C PRO A 141 9.29 6.16 -8.38
N ASN A 142 10.27 6.78 -8.97
CA ASN A 142 10.25 8.13 -9.50
C ASN A 142 10.97 8.24 -10.85
N ASP A 143 11.25 7.12 -11.50
CA ASP A 143 11.91 7.07 -12.79
C ASP A 143 11.20 6.13 -13.77
N PRO A 144 10.22 6.61 -14.54
CA PRO A 144 9.39 5.81 -15.43
C PRO A 144 10.17 5.13 -16.58
N THR A 145 11.47 5.10 -16.50
CA THR A 145 12.33 4.40 -17.45
C THR A 145 13.08 3.23 -16.83
N GLN A 146 12.95 3.05 -15.53
CA GLN A 146 13.60 1.99 -14.77
C GLN A 146 12.63 1.41 -13.74
N TRP A 147 12.54 0.11 -13.60
CA TRP A 147 11.72 -0.60 -12.61
C TRP A 147 12.40 -1.81 -11.98
N ASN A 148 13.47 -2.32 -12.60
CA ASN A 148 14.25 -3.41 -12.04
C ASN A 148 15.69 -2.99 -11.80
N ASP A 149 16.22 -3.47 -10.66
CA ASP A 149 17.62 -3.45 -10.31
C ASP A 149 17.99 -4.89 -9.89
N THR A 150 18.43 -5.68 -10.87
CA THR A 150 18.56 -7.12 -10.69
C THR A 150 19.66 -7.51 -9.71
N ASP A 151 20.75 -6.77 -9.63
CA ASP A 151 21.87 -7.09 -8.73
C ASP A 151 21.94 -6.19 -7.48
N GLY A 152 21.07 -5.18 -7.40
CA GLY A 152 20.90 -4.32 -6.24
C GLY A 152 22.01 -3.30 -6.04
N ASP A 153 22.57 -2.77 -7.11
CA ASP A 153 23.63 -1.76 -7.03
C ASP A 153 23.13 -0.31 -7.14
N GLY A 154 21.85 -0.11 -7.43
CA GLY A 154 21.18 1.19 -7.54
C GLY A 154 21.14 1.75 -8.94
N PHE A 155 21.50 0.95 -9.95
CA PHE A 155 21.36 1.29 -11.38
C PHE A 155 20.34 0.36 -12.04
N GLY A 156 19.55 0.91 -12.95
CA GLY A 156 18.44 0.16 -13.54
C GLY A 156 18.86 -0.71 -14.72
N ASP A 157 18.17 -1.83 -14.86
CA ASP A 157 18.44 -2.84 -15.88
C ASP A 157 18.16 -2.35 -17.31
N ASN A 158 17.25 -1.37 -17.49
CA ASN A 158 16.89 -0.84 -18.80
C ASN A 158 18.00 0.04 -19.36
N TYR A 159 18.21 -0.01 -20.68
CA TYR A 159 19.32 0.66 -21.32
C TYR A 159 18.89 1.44 -22.57
N ALA A 160 19.63 2.52 -22.87
CA ALA A 160 19.32 3.42 -24.02
C ALA A 160 20.21 3.17 -25.24
N ASN A 161 21.31 2.47 -25.09
CA ASN A 161 22.29 2.30 -26.16
C ASN A 161 22.01 1.04 -26.98
N GLU A 162 21.49 1.22 -28.20
CA GLU A 162 21.19 0.12 -29.11
C GLU A 162 22.41 -0.74 -29.48
N SER A 163 23.63 -0.17 -29.43
CA SER A 163 24.83 -0.95 -29.72
C SER A 163 25.12 -2.05 -28.69
N TRP A 164 24.59 -1.92 -27.48
CA TRP A 164 24.72 -2.93 -26.44
C TRP A 164 24.04 -4.26 -26.81
N ASN A 165 23.00 -4.23 -27.63
CA ASN A 165 22.33 -5.45 -28.13
C ASN A 165 23.27 -6.42 -28.86
N THR A 166 24.41 -5.93 -29.33
CA THR A 166 25.40 -6.78 -30.01
C THR A 166 26.21 -7.62 -29.02
N TYR A 167 26.32 -7.17 -27.79
CA TYR A 167 27.21 -7.73 -26.79
C TYR A 167 26.49 -8.25 -25.56
N ARG A 168 25.32 -7.65 -25.20
CA ARG A 168 24.51 -8.16 -24.07
C ARG A 168 23.98 -9.55 -24.40
N PRO A 169 24.22 -10.56 -23.56
CA PRO A 169 23.55 -11.85 -23.68
C PRO A 169 22.02 -11.67 -23.68
N PRO A 170 21.27 -12.43 -24.51
CA PRO A 170 19.81 -12.29 -24.57
C PRO A 170 19.09 -12.63 -23.26
N GLU A 171 19.75 -13.34 -22.35
CA GLU A 171 19.26 -13.70 -21.03
C GLU A 171 19.47 -12.60 -19.98
N TRP A 172 20.18 -11.53 -20.27
CA TRP A 172 20.36 -10.42 -19.34
C TRP A 172 19.06 -9.61 -19.22
N PRO A 173 18.72 -9.17 -18.00
CA PRO A 173 17.51 -8.37 -17.76
C PRO A 173 17.56 -7.00 -18.42
N GLY A 174 16.41 -6.33 -18.44
CA GLY A 174 16.26 -4.98 -18.97
C GLY A 174 15.87 -4.88 -20.43
N LEU A 175 15.26 -3.77 -20.77
CA LEU A 175 14.76 -3.44 -22.09
C LEU A 175 15.52 -2.28 -22.72
N LEU A 176 15.59 -2.26 -24.06
CA LEU A 176 16.07 -1.10 -24.79
C LEU A 176 14.99 0.00 -24.78
N LEU A 177 15.23 1.03 -24.00
CA LEU A 177 14.38 2.22 -23.91
C LEU A 177 15.21 3.46 -24.27
N PRO A 178 14.86 4.22 -25.31
CA PRO A 178 15.66 5.35 -25.80
C PRO A 178 15.93 6.47 -24.79
N ALA A 179 15.20 6.46 -23.68
CA ALA A 179 15.32 7.45 -22.62
C ALA A 179 15.71 6.83 -21.26
N ALA A 180 16.13 5.54 -21.24
CA ALA A 180 16.53 4.89 -20.00
C ALA A 180 17.57 5.72 -19.25
N ASN A 181 17.23 6.09 -18.02
CA ASN A 181 18.06 6.90 -17.16
C ASN A 181 18.95 5.98 -16.30
N GLN A 182 20.16 6.40 -16.01
CA GLN A 182 21.12 5.64 -15.19
C GLN A 182 21.18 4.12 -15.49
N PRO A 183 21.36 3.72 -16.75
CA PRO A 183 21.34 2.32 -17.13
C PRO A 183 22.53 1.55 -16.57
N ASP A 184 22.27 0.32 -16.14
CA ASP A 184 23.32 -0.61 -15.77
C ASP A 184 23.86 -1.36 -17.01
N VAL A 185 25.17 -1.24 -17.25
CA VAL A 185 25.85 -1.99 -18.32
C VAL A 185 25.99 -3.47 -17.95
N PHE A 186 26.08 -3.78 -16.64
CA PHE A 186 26.37 -5.10 -16.09
C PHE A 186 25.30 -5.57 -15.09
N PRO A 187 24.04 -5.72 -15.44
CA PRO A 187 22.90 -5.90 -14.55
C PRO A 187 22.90 -7.21 -13.74
N LEU A 188 23.97 -7.93 -13.71
CA LEU A 188 24.21 -9.14 -12.93
C LEU A 188 25.50 -9.07 -12.12
N ASP A 189 26.16 -7.91 -12.10
CA ASP A 189 27.43 -7.70 -11.35
C ASP A 189 27.34 -6.43 -10.51
N ARG A 190 26.74 -6.50 -9.33
CA ARG A 190 26.57 -5.38 -8.39
C ARG A 190 27.84 -4.57 -8.07
N THR A 191 28.99 -4.98 -8.58
CA THR A 191 30.24 -4.26 -8.40
C THR A 191 30.58 -3.39 -9.62
N GLN A 192 29.82 -3.51 -10.70
CA GLN A 192 30.03 -2.81 -11.97
C GLN A 192 28.72 -2.32 -12.54
N HIS A 193 28.64 -1.09 -13.00
CA HIS A 193 27.44 -0.51 -13.68
C HIS A 193 27.84 0.39 -14.87
N MET A 194 29.11 0.67 -15.06
CA MET A 194 29.62 1.58 -16.09
C MET A 194 30.75 0.95 -16.88
N ASP A 195 30.77 1.24 -18.19
CA ASP A 195 31.84 0.91 -19.13
C ASP A 195 31.98 2.12 -20.08
N SER A 196 33.01 2.93 -19.87
CA SER A 196 33.17 4.22 -20.54
C SER A 196 33.70 4.10 -21.97
N ASP A 197 34.47 3.07 -22.28
CA ASP A 197 35.06 2.89 -23.62
C ASP A 197 34.42 1.77 -24.46
N GLY A 198 33.53 0.99 -23.84
CA GLY A 198 32.70 0.00 -24.52
C GLY A 198 33.39 -1.32 -24.80
N ASP A 199 34.40 -1.69 -24.02
CA ASP A 199 35.13 -2.94 -24.19
C ASP A 199 34.61 -4.12 -23.37
N TRP A 200 33.53 -3.88 -22.57
CA TRP A 200 32.86 -4.86 -21.71
C TRP A 200 33.66 -5.28 -20.49
N VAL A 201 34.58 -4.43 -20.06
CA VAL A 201 35.23 -4.48 -18.77
C VAL A 201 34.80 -3.27 -17.96
N GLY A 202 34.30 -3.48 -16.74
CA GLY A 202 33.67 -2.39 -15.97
C GLY A 202 34.69 -1.44 -15.33
N ASP A 203 34.30 -0.17 -15.26
CA ASP A 203 35.15 0.94 -14.82
C ASP A 203 35.46 0.96 -13.33
N ASN A 204 34.75 0.20 -12.50
CA ASN A 204 34.93 0.25 -11.04
C ASN A 204 36.25 -0.40 -10.62
N PRO A 205 37.25 0.38 -10.16
CA PRO A 205 38.58 -0.12 -9.82
C PRO A 205 38.61 -1.02 -8.57
N ASN A 206 37.49 -1.12 -7.84
CA ASN A 206 37.40 -1.93 -6.64
C ASN A 206 36.74 -3.30 -6.89
N SER A 207 36.35 -3.60 -8.13
CA SER A 207 35.83 -4.90 -8.50
C SER A 207 36.95 -5.89 -8.82
N ASP A 208 36.63 -7.18 -8.77
CA ASP A 208 37.58 -8.27 -9.12
C ASP A 208 37.95 -8.30 -10.62
N ARG A 209 37.17 -7.55 -11.45
CA ARG A 209 37.34 -7.45 -12.92
C ARG A 209 37.38 -6.00 -13.36
N ALA A 210 38.13 -5.20 -12.65
CA ALA A 210 38.25 -3.78 -12.99
C ALA A 210 39.01 -3.57 -14.29
N ASP A 211 38.52 -2.63 -15.12
CA ASP A 211 39.28 -2.16 -16.26
C ASP A 211 40.50 -1.34 -15.81
N ALA A 212 41.66 -1.74 -16.31
CA ALA A 212 42.92 -1.03 -16.05
C ALA A 212 43.05 0.27 -16.86
N CYS A 213 42.27 0.42 -17.94
CA CYS A 213 42.32 1.53 -18.87
C CYS A 213 40.93 2.06 -19.26
N PRO A 214 40.07 2.52 -18.32
CA PRO A 214 38.64 2.76 -18.50
C PRO A 214 38.26 3.83 -19.56
N ASN A 215 39.18 4.29 -20.32
CA ASN A 215 38.98 5.25 -21.44
C ASN A 215 39.70 4.80 -22.70
N ALA A 216 40.17 3.58 -22.78
CA ALA A 216 40.96 3.07 -23.92
C ALA A 216 40.65 1.59 -24.14
N TRP A 217 39.79 1.35 -25.11
CA TRP A 217 39.30 0.01 -25.48
C TRP A 217 40.41 -1.04 -25.49
N GLY A 218 40.27 -2.10 -24.72
CA GLY A 218 41.24 -3.14 -24.56
C GLY A 218 40.68 -4.32 -23.73
N ASP A 219 41.46 -5.37 -23.57
CA ASP A 219 41.09 -6.57 -22.78
C ASP A 219 41.96 -6.74 -21.53
N SER A 220 42.62 -5.66 -21.09
CA SER A 220 43.50 -5.70 -19.91
C SER A 220 42.71 -5.49 -18.62
N GLN A 221 42.71 -6.51 -17.79
CA GLN A 221 42.17 -6.48 -16.42
C GLN A 221 43.31 -6.37 -15.39
N TYR A 222 43.01 -5.77 -14.22
CA TYR A 222 43.95 -5.78 -13.09
C TYR A 222 44.12 -7.17 -12.50
#